data_ad85e0413ff9607537fb8b52a1a5c7c4
#
_entry.id   ad85e0413ff9607537fb8b52a1a5c7c4
#
_cell.length_a   1.000
_cell.length_b   1.000
_cell.length_c   1.000
_cell.angle_alpha   90.00
_cell.angle_beta   90.00
_cell.angle_gamma   90.00
#
_symmetry.space_group_name_H-M   'P 1'
#
loop_
_entity.id
_entity.type
_entity.pdbx_description
1 polymer ?
#
loop_
_entity_poly.entity_id
_entity_poly.type
_entity_poly.pdbx_seq_one_letter_code
_entity_poly.pdbx_strand_id
1 'polypeptide(L)'
;MFDVDGVRYYADASGIRQTGWVKVSGTWYYLDPSSGVMRTGWVSVGGSWYYLDPSTGAMQTGWLQESGDWYYLKSSGAMVSNASVKVSDGTYWYMNGSGRHDKQAGIDIIMRTARSLLGVPYVWLGVYPQDGGMDCASFTWYLYKQLGIDIGFETYDQMYSGVRVFGDPQPGDIILMYYGAWPNYNPMLPEHVVLYAGGGMIYEEPTFGGRCQYVSLASKGASTTTAQRILS
;
A
#
# COMPACT_ATOMS: atom_id res chain seq x y z
N MET A 1 34.90 -8.20 14.24
CA MET A 1 35.27 -7.32 13.11
C MET A 1 36.70 -6.90 13.23
N PHE A 2 37.44 -6.82 12.12
CA PHE A 2 38.82 -6.35 12.06
C PHE A 2 39.08 -5.67 10.70
N ASP A 3 40.03 -4.74 10.67
CA ASP A 3 40.36 -3.97 9.48
C ASP A 3 41.74 -4.38 8.95
N VAL A 4 41.86 -4.56 7.65
CA VAL A 4 43.11 -4.78 6.92
C VAL A 4 43.15 -3.79 5.77
N ASP A 5 44.16 -2.91 5.77
CA ASP A 5 44.35 -1.88 4.72
C ASP A 5 43.09 -1.02 4.47
N GLY A 6 42.34 -0.67 5.55
CA GLY A 6 41.11 0.12 5.49
C GLY A 6 39.88 -0.66 5.04
N VAL A 7 39.98 -1.97 4.86
CA VAL A 7 38.89 -2.87 4.48
C VAL A 7 38.45 -3.70 5.67
N ARG A 8 37.15 -3.74 5.94
CA ARG A 8 36.59 -4.42 7.12
C ARG A 8 36.16 -5.85 6.80
N TYR A 9 36.52 -6.76 7.72
CA TYR A 9 36.24 -8.20 7.68
C TYR A 9 35.66 -8.68 9.00
N TYR A 10 35.13 -9.90 9.02
CA TYR A 10 34.74 -10.61 10.24
C TYR A 10 35.32 -12.02 10.25
N ALA A 11 35.94 -12.39 11.35
CA ALA A 11 36.28 -13.77 11.66
C ALA A 11 35.47 -14.24 12.89
N ASP A 12 35.14 -15.54 12.93
CA ASP A 12 34.53 -16.17 14.09
C ASP A 12 35.52 -16.35 15.25
N ALA A 13 35.05 -16.99 16.32
CA ALA A 13 35.87 -17.23 17.52
C ALA A 13 37.09 -18.14 17.25
N SER A 14 37.06 -18.91 16.16
CA SER A 14 38.15 -19.79 15.72
C SER A 14 39.15 -19.06 14.80
N GLY A 15 38.95 -17.76 14.53
CA GLY A 15 39.77 -16.98 13.64
C GLY A 15 39.47 -17.20 12.16
N ILE A 16 38.39 -17.95 11.83
CA ILE A 16 38.00 -18.23 10.42
C ILE A 16 37.21 -17.05 9.86
N ARG A 17 37.71 -16.48 8.74
CA ARG A 17 37.05 -15.39 8.02
C ARG A 17 35.69 -15.88 7.50
N GLN A 18 34.65 -15.11 7.81
CA GLN A 18 33.28 -15.38 7.42
C GLN A 18 32.90 -14.67 6.13
N THR A 19 31.84 -15.16 5.46
CA THR A 19 31.21 -14.57 4.26
C THR A 19 29.70 -14.64 4.37
N GLY A 20 28.98 -13.87 3.57
CA GLY A 20 27.52 -13.81 3.61
C GLY A 20 27.01 -13.06 4.86
N TRP A 21 25.82 -13.42 5.32
CA TRP A 21 25.20 -12.80 6.48
C TRP A 21 25.85 -13.26 7.79
N VAL A 22 26.27 -12.30 8.62
CA VAL A 22 26.77 -12.57 9.97
C VAL A 22 26.08 -11.69 11.00
N LYS A 23 25.83 -12.24 12.18
CA LYS A 23 25.24 -11.49 13.30
C LYS A 23 26.28 -11.29 14.39
N VAL A 24 26.60 -10.03 14.70
CA VAL A 24 27.58 -9.67 15.72
C VAL A 24 26.90 -8.78 16.76
N SER A 25 26.89 -9.21 18.00
CA SER A 25 26.25 -8.48 19.11
C SER A 25 24.81 -8.03 18.83
N GLY A 26 24.04 -8.90 18.17
CA GLY A 26 22.62 -8.62 17.81
C GLY A 26 22.41 -7.92 16.49
N THR A 27 23.44 -7.34 15.87
CA THR A 27 23.37 -6.59 14.61
C THR A 27 23.78 -7.46 13.42
N TRP A 28 23.04 -7.39 12.32
CA TRP A 28 23.35 -8.09 11.07
C TRP A 28 24.27 -7.26 10.18
N TYR A 29 25.24 -7.94 9.56
CA TYR A 29 26.16 -7.43 8.56
C TYR A 29 26.21 -8.38 7.37
N TYR A 30 26.57 -7.88 6.21
CA TYR A 30 26.77 -8.71 5.02
C TYR A 30 28.19 -8.61 4.51
N LEU A 31 28.83 -9.76 4.38
CA LEU A 31 30.20 -9.91 3.89
C LEU A 31 30.14 -10.49 2.49
N ASP A 32 30.85 -9.89 1.56
CA ASP A 32 30.90 -10.33 0.18
C ASP A 32 31.28 -11.83 0.10
N PRO A 33 30.50 -12.67 -0.60
CA PRO A 33 30.73 -14.11 -0.60
C PRO A 33 32.08 -14.54 -1.20
N SER A 34 32.66 -13.75 -2.11
CA SER A 34 33.91 -14.05 -2.78
C SER A 34 35.14 -13.53 -2.03
N SER A 35 35.04 -12.29 -1.52
CA SER A 35 36.16 -11.59 -0.90
C SER A 35 36.12 -11.57 0.62
N GLY A 36 34.95 -11.81 1.24
CA GLY A 36 34.72 -11.64 2.68
C GLY A 36 34.71 -10.18 3.15
N VAL A 37 34.76 -9.21 2.23
CA VAL A 37 34.72 -7.77 2.55
C VAL A 37 33.34 -7.37 3.03
N MET A 38 33.27 -6.60 4.12
CA MET A 38 32.00 -6.06 4.59
C MET A 38 31.41 -5.10 3.58
N ARG A 39 30.15 -5.34 3.20
CA ARG A 39 29.40 -4.51 2.26
C ARG A 39 28.70 -3.38 3.01
N THR A 40 28.47 -2.27 2.31
CA THR A 40 27.70 -1.10 2.76
C THR A 40 26.79 -0.62 1.63
N GLY A 41 25.78 0.20 1.95
CA GLY A 41 24.78 0.66 0.99
C GLY A 41 23.84 -0.46 0.55
N TRP A 42 23.27 -0.33 -0.63
CA TRP A 42 22.33 -1.31 -1.18
C TRP A 42 23.04 -2.60 -1.63
N VAL A 43 22.49 -3.74 -1.20
CA VAL A 43 22.94 -5.08 -1.62
C VAL A 43 21.73 -5.95 -1.98
N SER A 44 21.86 -6.73 -3.05
CA SER A 44 20.85 -7.71 -3.44
C SER A 44 21.32 -9.11 -3.06
N VAL A 45 20.51 -9.81 -2.26
CA VAL A 45 20.80 -11.16 -1.79
C VAL A 45 19.56 -12.02 -1.90
N GLY A 46 19.67 -13.13 -2.63
CA GLY A 46 18.53 -14.05 -2.81
C GLY A 46 17.29 -13.43 -3.43
N GLY A 47 17.45 -12.45 -4.32
CA GLY A 47 16.35 -11.73 -4.97
C GLY A 47 15.69 -10.65 -4.13
N SER A 48 16.17 -10.38 -2.91
CA SER A 48 15.73 -9.28 -2.05
C SER A 48 16.81 -8.22 -1.92
N TRP A 49 16.39 -6.95 -1.84
CA TRP A 49 17.29 -5.83 -1.56
C TRP A 49 17.34 -5.53 -0.07
N TYR A 50 18.54 -5.19 0.41
CA TYR A 50 18.84 -4.79 1.79
C TYR A 50 19.66 -3.53 1.77
N TYR A 51 19.58 -2.73 2.82
CA TYR A 51 20.42 -1.56 3.00
C TYR A 51 21.31 -1.70 4.23
N LEU A 52 22.59 -1.51 4.01
CA LEU A 52 23.64 -1.58 5.03
C LEU A 52 24.15 -0.17 5.28
N ASP A 53 24.13 0.28 6.50
CA ASP A 53 24.58 1.63 6.87
C ASP A 53 25.97 1.93 6.29
N PRO A 54 26.13 3.05 5.56
CA PRO A 54 27.39 3.35 4.88
C PRO A 54 28.60 3.50 5.81
N SER A 55 28.39 3.90 7.07
CA SER A 55 29.47 4.14 8.05
C SER A 55 29.80 2.91 8.87
N THR A 56 28.78 2.11 9.23
CA THR A 56 28.93 0.99 10.16
C THR A 56 28.83 -0.38 9.51
N GLY A 57 28.18 -0.48 8.32
CA GLY A 57 27.83 -1.73 7.66
C GLY A 57 26.63 -2.43 8.28
N ALA A 58 25.99 -1.87 9.29
CA ALA A 58 24.86 -2.46 9.99
C ALA A 58 23.61 -2.52 9.09
N MET A 59 22.95 -3.69 9.01
CA MET A 59 21.70 -3.84 8.29
C MET A 59 20.62 -2.95 8.88
N GLN A 60 19.97 -2.16 8.04
CA GLN A 60 18.88 -1.25 8.41
C GLN A 60 17.52 -1.94 8.33
N THR A 61 16.55 -1.45 9.11
CA THR A 61 15.15 -1.88 9.11
C THR A 61 14.24 -0.66 9.31
N GLY A 62 12.97 -0.76 8.91
CA GLY A 62 12.01 0.34 9.02
C GLY A 62 12.14 1.34 7.88
N TRP A 63 11.74 2.58 8.14
CA TRP A 63 11.79 3.65 7.15
C TRP A 63 13.22 4.12 6.88
N LEU A 64 13.57 4.24 5.61
CA LEU A 64 14.86 4.71 5.11
C LEU A 64 14.63 5.83 4.11
N GLN A 65 15.28 6.98 4.31
CA GLN A 65 15.40 8.00 3.28
C GLN A 65 16.81 7.95 2.69
N GLU A 66 16.90 7.69 1.38
CA GLU A 66 18.15 7.58 0.67
C GLU A 66 18.06 8.33 -0.67
N SER A 67 19.02 9.24 -0.91
CA SER A 67 19.08 10.04 -2.13
C SER A 67 17.79 10.83 -2.45
N GLY A 68 17.03 11.22 -1.42
CA GLY A 68 15.76 11.96 -1.56
C GLY A 68 14.51 11.07 -1.66
N ASP A 69 14.66 9.78 -1.91
CA ASP A 69 13.56 8.81 -1.99
C ASP A 69 13.33 8.11 -0.65
N TRP A 70 12.08 7.70 -0.41
CA TRP A 70 11.69 6.90 0.76
C TRP A 70 11.54 5.43 0.40
N TYR A 71 12.06 4.57 1.28
CA TYR A 71 12.00 3.11 1.24
C TYR A 71 11.50 2.55 2.56
N TYR A 72 10.99 1.33 2.55
CA TYR A 72 10.68 0.60 3.77
C TYR A 72 11.36 -0.77 3.79
N LEU A 73 12.11 -1.02 4.86
CA LEU A 73 12.82 -2.27 5.11
C LEU A 73 12.06 -3.06 6.20
N LYS A 74 11.66 -4.29 5.89
CA LYS A 74 10.97 -5.18 6.84
C LYS A 74 11.85 -5.44 8.06
N SER A 75 11.30 -6.04 9.11
CA SER A 75 12.09 -6.50 10.28
C SER A 75 13.18 -7.52 9.91
N SER A 76 13.03 -8.22 8.79
CA SER A 76 14.07 -9.09 8.20
C SER A 76 15.17 -8.32 7.48
N GLY A 77 15.06 -7.01 7.31
CA GLY A 77 15.93 -6.16 6.48
C GLY A 77 15.51 -6.09 5.01
N ALA A 78 14.67 -6.99 4.52
CA ALA A 78 14.26 -7.03 3.12
C ALA A 78 13.42 -5.81 2.73
N MET A 79 13.77 -5.11 1.64
CA MET A 79 13.04 -3.97 1.10
C MET A 79 11.65 -4.38 0.61
N VAL A 80 10.64 -3.56 0.91
CA VAL A 80 9.29 -3.69 0.36
C VAL A 80 9.26 -3.11 -1.05
N SER A 81 8.64 -3.84 -1.99
CA SER A 81 8.37 -3.36 -3.35
C SER A 81 7.03 -3.92 -3.85
N ASN A 82 6.37 -3.19 -4.77
CA ASN A 82 5.05 -3.52 -5.32
C ASN A 82 3.99 -3.82 -4.24
N ALA A 83 4.05 -3.07 -3.13
CA ALA A 83 3.16 -3.26 -1.99
C ALA A 83 3.04 -1.97 -1.18
N SER A 84 2.00 -1.88 -0.36
CA SER A 84 1.77 -0.73 0.50
C SER A 84 2.22 -0.98 1.93
N VAL A 85 2.67 0.08 2.58
CA VAL A 85 3.07 0.11 3.99
C VAL A 85 2.19 1.11 4.73
N LYS A 86 1.56 0.67 5.82
CA LYS A 86 0.75 1.56 6.66
C LYS A 86 1.65 2.54 7.41
N VAL A 87 1.30 3.82 7.38
CA VAL A 87 2.00 4.88 8.11
C VAL A 87 1.23 5.29 9.37
N SER A 88 1.87 6.10 10.21
CA SER A 88 1.37 6.43 11.55
C SER A 88 0.08 7.25 11.57
N ASP A 89 -0.23 7.97 10.51
CA ASP A 89 -1.48 8.75 10.37
C ASP A 89 -2.70 7.89 9.96
N GLY A 90 -2.47 6.60 9.67
CA GLY A 90 -3.51 5.65 9.27
C GLY A 90 -3.66 5.46 7.76
N THR A 91 -2.95 6.25 6.95
CA THR A 91 -2.87 6.08 5.49
C THR A 91 -1.83 5.03 5.10
N TYR A 92 -1.64 4.83 3.80
CA TYR A 92 -0.67 3.89 3.25
C TYR A 92 0.23 4.56 2.22
N TRP A 93 1.50 4.18 2.23
CA TRP A 93 2.47 4.52 1.22
C TRP A 93 2.69 3.34 0.29
N TYR A 94 2.45 3.55 -1.00
CA TYR A 94 2.72 2.53 -2.01
C TYR A 94 4.21 2.56 -2.40
N MET A 95 4.87 1.42 -2.23
CA MET A 95 6.26 1.21 -2.63
C MET A 95 6.24 0.55 -4.01
N ASN A 96 6.73 1.26 -5.03
CA ASN A 96 6.73 0.80 -6.42
C ASN A 96 7.71 -0.38 -6.66
N GLY A 97 7.86 -0.83 -7.90
CA GLY A 97 8.72 -1.97 -8.26
C GLY A 97 10.19 -1.81 -7.91
N SER A 98 10.69 -0.58 -7.80
CA SER A 98 12.05 -0.27 -7.33
C SER A 98 12.14 -0.03 -5.82
N GLY A 99 11.05 -0.21 -5.09
CA GLY A 99 10.96 -0.03 -3.64
C GLY A 99 10.81 1.42 -3.19
N ARG A 100 10.70 2.39 -4.11
CA ARG A 100 10.49 3.80 -3.76
C ARG A 100 9.03 4.09 -3.46
N HIS A 101 8.77 4.97 -2.49
CA HIS A 101 7.45 5.51 -2.28
C HIS A 101 6.99 6.26 -3.55
N ASP A 102 5.82 5.88 -4.06
CA ASP A 102 5.25 6.43 -5.28
C ASP A 102 3.72 6.41 -5.20
N LYS A 103 3.15 7.46 -4.60
CA LYS A 103 1.70 7.61 -4.46
C LYS A 103 0.99 7.55 -5.81
N GLN A 104 1.55 8.22 -6.85
CA GLN A 104 0.90 8.27 -8.16
C GLN A 104 0.83 6.89 -8.81
N ALA A 105 1.89 6.09 -8.70
CA ALA A 105 1.87 4.71 -9.20
C ALA A 105 0.78 3.87 -8.51
N GLY A 106 0.56 4.06 -7.20
CA GLY A 106 -0.55 3.41 -6.48
C GLY A 106 -1.91 3.85 -7.00
N ILE A 107 -2.14 5.16 -7.19
CA ILE A 107 -3.37 5.69 -7.77
C ILE A 107 -3.60 5.15 -9.19
N ASP A 108 -2.57 5.11 -10.03
CA ASP A 108 -2.66 4.61 -11.40
C ASP A 108 -3.07 3.13 -11.47
N ILE A 109 -2.62 2.31 -10.51
CA ILE A 109 -3.05 0.91 -10.39
C ILE A 109 -4.54 0.85 -10.07
N ILE A 110 -5.02 1.59 -9.06
CA ILE A 110 -6.43 1.66 -8.68
C ILE A 110 -7.30 2.10 -9.87
N MET A 111 -6.95 3.21 -10.54
CA MET A 111 -7.71 3.78 -11.65
C MET A 111 -7.75 2.84 -12.86
N ARG A 112 -6.64 2.18 -13.20
CA ARG A 112 -6.58 1.20 -14.27
C ARG A 112 -7.44 -0.02 -13.95
N THR A 113 -7.40 -0.50 -12.72
CA THR A 113 -8.24 -1.61 -12.26
C THR A 113 -9.71 -1.23 -12.31
N ALA A 114 -10.12 -0.08 -11.78
CA ALA A 114 -11.49 0.41 -11.83
C ALA A 114 -12.02 0.49 -13.28
N ARG A 115 -11.19 1.00 -14.20
CA ARG A 115 -11.53 1.07 -15.63
C ARG A 115 -11.73 -0.32 -16.25
N SER A 116 -10.94 -1.32 -15.87
CA SER A 116 -11.05 -2.69 -16.38
C SER A 116 -12.29 -3.42 -15.87
N LEU A 117 -12.92 -2.92 -14.81
CA LEU A 117 -14.13 -3.48 -14.22
C LEU A 117 -15.43 -2.88 -14.79
N LEU A 118 -15.35 -1.88 -15.67
CA LEU A 118 -16.54 -1.29 -16.31
C LEU A 118 -17.40 -2.35 -16.97
N GLY A 119 -18.73 -2.35 -16.65
CA GLY A 119 -19.68 -3.32 -17.14
C GLY A 119 -19.79 -4.62 -16.33
N VAL A 120 -18.97 -4.83 -15.30
CA VAL A 120 -19.14 -5.94 -14.34
C VAL A 120 -20.49 -5.79 -13.64
N PRO A 121 -21.30 -6.87 -13.48
CA PRO A 121 -22.61 -6.79 -12.84
C PRO A 121 -22.54 -6.48 -11.35
N TYR A 122 -23.54 -5.74 -10.84
CA TYR A 122 -23.76 -5.62 -9.41
C TYR A 122 -24.22 -6.95 -8.81
N VAL A 123 -23.51 -7.45 -7.80
CA VAL A 123 -23.87 -8.63 -7.01
C VAL A 123 -23.70 -8.28 -5.53
N TRP A 124 -24.80 -8.35 -4.76
CA TRP A 124 -24.80 -8.04 -3.33
C TRP A 124 -23.87 -8.99 -2.57
N LEU A 125 -22.91 -8.41 -1.81
CA LEU A 125 -21.84 -9.12 -1.12
C LEU A 125 -20.96 -10.00 -2.04
N GLY A 126 -21.00 -9.76 -3.35
CA GLY A 126 -20.23 -10.52 -4.32
C GLY A 126 -18.74 -10.24 -4.23
N VAL A 127 -17.94 -11.29 -4.44
CA VAL A 127 -16.47 -11.23 -4.54
C VAL A 127 -16.07 -11.54 -5.99
N TYR A 128 -15.61 -10.52 -6.68
CA TYR A 128 -15.14 -10.69 -8.07
C TYR A 128 -13.73 -11.32 -8.10
N PRO A 129 -13.42 -12.23 -9.04
CA PRO A 129 -14.30 -12.75 -10.12
C PRO A 129 -15.18 -13.94 -9.73
N GLN A 130 -15.10 -14.47 -8.49
CA GLN A 130 -15.71 -15.73 -8.07
C GLN A 130 -17.23 -15.75 -8.24
N ASP A 131 -17.90 -14.65 -7.86
CA ASP A 131 -19.36 -14.50 -7.90
C ASP A 131 -19.85 -13.82 -9.17
N GLY A 132 -18.94 -13.52 -10.12
CA GLY A 132 -19.24 -12.87 -11.40
C GLY A 132 -19.60 -11.39 -11.31
N GLY A 133 -19.57 -10.80 -10.11
CA GLY A 133 -19.88 -9.41 -9.84
C GLY A 133 -19.49 -8.98 -8.44
N MET A 134 -19.81 -7.74 -8.08
CA MET A 134 -19.50 -7.14 -6.77
C MET A 134 -20.52 -6.05 -6.44
N ASP A 135 -20.63 -5.67 -5.17
CA ASP A 135 -21.36 -4.48 -4.74
C ASP A 135 -20.42 -3.26 -4.58
N CYS A 136 -20.96 -2.14 -4.10
CA CYS A 136 -20.22 -0.90 -3.98
C CYS A 136 -19.01 -1.01 -3.02
N ALA A 137 -19.18 -1.70 -1.90
CA ALA A 137 -18.14 -1.84 -0.89
C ALA A 137 -17.09 -2.87 -1.30
N SER A 138 -17.51 -4.02 -1.84
CA SER A 138 -16.60 -5.03 -2.36
C SER A 138 -15.84 -4.54 -3.60
N PHE A 139 -16.41 -3.64 -4.42
CA PHE A 139 -15.72 -2.96 -5.50
C PHE A 139 -14.53 -2.13 -4.98
N THR A 140 -14.77 -1.20 -4.07
CA THR A 140 -13.69 -0.38 -3.51
C THR A 140 -12.67 -1.23 -2.76
N TRP A 141 -13.11 -2.22 -1.97
CA TRP A 141 -12.21 -3.19 -1.34
C TRP A 141 -11.33 -3.92 -2.35
N TYR A 142 -11.90 -4.41 -3.45
CA TYR A 142 -11.15 -5.10 -4.52
C TYR A 142 -10.04 -4.21 -5.11
N LEU A 143 -10.32 -2.92 -5.33
CA LEU A 143 -9.35 -1.98 -5.87
C LEU A 143 -8.13 -1.82 -4.96
N TYR A 144 -8.36 -1.62 -3.66
CA TYR A 144 -7.27 -1.44 -2.70
C TYR A 144 -6.51 -2.73 -2.40
N LYS A 145 -7.16 -3.89 -2.54
CA LYS A 145 -6.48 -5.20 -2.44
C LYS A 145 -5.39 -5.38 -3.50
N GLN A 146 -5.50 -4.73 -4.66
CA GLN A 146 -4.42 -4.74 -5.68
C GLN A 146 -3.12 -4.13 -5.17
N LEU A 147 -3.20 -3.29 -4.15
CA LEU A 147 -2.05 -2.67 -3.48
C LEU A 147 -1.66 -3.37 -2.17
N GLY A 148 -2.32 -4.48 -1.84
CA GLY A 148 -2.13 -5.18 -0.57
C GLY A 148 -2.78 -4.47 0.62
N ILE A 149 -3.71 -3.53 0.38
CA ILE A 149 -4.43 -2.78 1.42
C ILE A 149 -5.78 -3.44 1.68
N ASP A 150 -6.09 -3.67 2.95
CA ASP A 150 -7.42 -4.11 3.40
C ASP A 150 -8.15 -2.93 4.03
N ILE A 151 -9.18 -2.43 3.36
CA ILE A 151 -10.01 -1.31 3.83
C ILE A 151 -11.34 -1.79 4.48
N GLY A 152 -11.52 -3.10 4.62
CA GLY A 152 -12.79 -3.70 5.04
C GLY A 152 -13.75 -3.95 3.87
N PHE A 153 -14.61 -4.94 4.06
CA PHE A 153 -15.50 -5.44 2.99
C PHE A 153 -16.85 -4.71 2.95
N GLU A 154 -17.21 -3.96 4.01
CA GLU A 154 -18.46 -3.22 4.11
C GLU A 154 -18.23 -1.70 4.17
N THR A 155 -19.23 -0.92 3.81
CA THR A 155 -19.17 0.56 3.88
C THR A 155 -18.86 1.05 5.29
N TYR A 156 -19.35 0.34 6.32
CA TYR A 156 -19.07 0.65 7.72
C TYR A 156 -17.58 0.54 8.06
N ASP A 157 -16.89 -0.51 7.59
CA ASP A 157 -15.45 -0.66 7.82
C ASP A 157 -14.66 0.41 7.11
N GLN A 158 -15.09 0.73 5.89
CA GLN A 158 -14.40 1.67 5.02
C GLN A 158 -14.48 3.12 5.51
N MET A 159 -15.52 3.47 6.27
CA MET A 159 -15.62 4.81 6.88
C MET A 159 -14.55 5.09 7.93
N TYR A 160 -13.89 4.04 8.45
CA TYR A 160 -12.79 4.16 9.40
C TYR A 160 -11.42 3.87 8.78
N SER A 161 -11.36 3.61 7.47
CA SER A 161 -10.11 3.32 6.78
C SER A 161 -9.44 4.61 6.30
N GLY A 162 -8.12 4.71 6.50
CA GLY A 162 -7.35 5.90 6.15
C GLY A 162 -7.66 7.10 7.04
N VAL A 163 -7.69 8.29 6.44
CA VAL A 163 -7.98 9.56 7.13
C VAL A 163 -9.13 10.30 6.46
N ARG A 164 -9.96 10.94 7.28
CA ARG A 164 -11.07 11.76 6.77
C ARG A 164 -10.56 12.99 6.03
N VAL A 165 -11.12 13.25 4.86
CA VAL A 165 -10.82 14.43 4.04
C VAL A 165 -11.80 15.54 4.38
N PHE A 166 -11.28 16.74 4.76
CA PHE A 166 -12.06 17.93 5.10
C PHE A 166 -12.07 18.99 3.99
N GLY A 167 -11.52 18.68 2.82
CA GLY A 167 -11.48 19.55 1.64
C GLY A 167 -11.92 18.77 0.42
N ASP A 168 -11.48 19.24 -0.75
CA ASP A 168 -11.78 18.58 -2.00
C ASP A 168 -11.15 17.18 -2.07
N PRO A 169 -11.92 16.16 -2.47
CA PRO A 169 -11.37 14.82 -2.66
C PRO A 169 -10.38 14.80 -3.82
N GLN A 170 -9.40 13.94 -3.73
CA GLN A 170 -8.39 13.71 -4.77
C GLN A 170 -8.60 12.34 -5.44
N PRO A 171 -8.11 12.14 -6.67
CA PRO A 171 -8.15 10.82 -7.30
C PRO A 171 -7.58 9.75 -6.38
N GLY A 172 -8.31 8.65 -6.21
CA GLY A 172 -7.97 7.59 -5.27
C GLY A 172 -8.61 7.72 -3.89
N ASP A 173 -9.26 8.83 -3.52
CA ASP A 173 -10.08 8.88 -2.32
C ASP A 173 -11.38 8.07 -2.52
N ILE A 174 -11.91 7.44 -1.47
CA ILE A 174 -13.27 6.88 -1.50
C ILE A 174 -14.25 7.92 -0.95
N ILE A 175 -15.43 7.98 -1.56
CA ILE A 175 -16.52 8.84 -1.11
C ILE A 175 -17.64 7.97 -0.57
N LEU A 176 -17.99 8.20 0.68
CA LEU A 176 -19.09 7.56 1.39
C LEU A 176 -20.33 8.43 1.29
N MET A 177 -21.46 7.85 0.89
CA MET A 177 -22.70 8.55 0.59
C MET A 177 -23.79 8.14 1.57
N TYR A 178 -24.56 9.15 2.02
CA TYR A 178 -25.67 9.02 2.97
C TYR A 178 -26.94 9.52 2.28
N TYR A 179 -27.91 8.68 2.07
CA TYR A 179 -29.18 9.02 1.42
C TYR A 179 -30.32 9.22 2.41
N GLY A 180 -30.25 8.54 3.56
CA GLY A 180 -31.32 8.55 4.58
C GLY A 180 -32.61 7.90 4.09
N ALA A 181 -32.50 6.97 3.13
CA ALA A 181 -33.61 6.46 2.37
C ALA A 181 -34.37 5.29 3.02
N TRP A 182 -33.76 4.63 4.02
CA TRP A 182 -34.34 3.42 4.62
C TRP A 182 -35.03 3.70 5.96
N PRO A 183 -36.30 3.34 6.14
CA PRO A 183 -36.96 3.34 7.46
C PRO A 183 -36.17 2.43 8.41
N ASN A 184 -35.77 2.93 9.56
CA ASN A 184 -34.94 2.28 10.57
C ASN A 184 -33.41 2.21 10.22
N TYR A 185 -32.95 2.92 9.20
CA TYR A 185 -31.53 3.06 8.90
C TYR A 185 -30.84 3.96 9.94
N ASN A 186 -29.64 3.57 10.33
CA ASN A 186 -28.82 4.44 11.19
C ASN A 186 -28.22 5.59 10.34
N PRO A 187 -28.64 6.85 10.54
CA PRO A 187 -28.20 7.98 9.72
C PRO A 187 -26.68 8.29 9.85
N MET A 188 -26.02 7.59 10.75
CA MET A 188 -24.56 7.69 10.92
C MET A 188 -23.76 6.70 10.06
N LEU A 189 -24.45 5.77 9.37
CA LEU A 189 -23.79 4.77 8.52
C LEU A 189 -23.97 5.12 7.03
N PRO A 190 -22.90 5.00 6.21
CA PRO A 190 -22.99 5.22 4.77
C PRO A 190 -23.74 4.07 4.09
N GLU A 191 -24.63 4.44 3.17
CA GLU A 191 -25.43 3.46 2.38
C GLU A 191 -24.75 3.07 1.09
N HIS A 192 -23.74 3.85 0.67
CA HIS A 192 -23.02 3.63 -0.59
C HIS A 192 -21.58 4.15 -0.49
N VAL A 193 -20.70 3.57 -1.29
CA VAL A 193 -19.30 4.00 -1.41
C VAL A 193 -18.86 3.97 -2.86
N VAL A 194 -18.05 4.94 -3.26
CA VAL A 194 -17.55 5.09 -4.63
C VAL A 194 -16.07 5.47 -4.63
N LEU A 195 -15.38 5.22 -5.74
CA LEU A 195 -14.01 5.69 -5.95
C LEU A 195 -14.04 7.05 -6.66
N TYR A 196 -13.42 8.08 -6.09
CA TYR A 196 -13.25 9.37 -6.73
C TYR A 196 -12.13 9.32 -7.79
N ALA A 197 -12.47 9.70 -9.02
CA ALA A 197 -11.56 9.64 -10.16
C ALA A 197 -10.94 11.01 -10.53
N GLY A 198 -11.37 12.08 -9.85
CA GLY A 198 -10.99 13.45 -10.20
C GLY A 198 -11.99 14.14 -11.12
N GLY A 199 -11.95 15.48 -11.18
CA GLY A 199 -12.81 16.29 -12.04
C GLY A 199 -14.32 16.11 -11.79
N GLY A 200 -14.72 15.74 -10.57
CA GLY A 200 -16.12 15.47 -10.24
C GLY A 200 -16.64 14.12 -10.75
N MET A 201 -15.77 13.24 -11.23
CA MET A 201 -16.11 11.91 -11.74
C MET A 201 -15.82 10.80 -10.74
N ILE A 202 -16.59 9.73 -10.80
CA ILE A 202 -16.46 8.55 -9.95
C ILE A 202 -16.53 7.24 -10.74
N TYR A 203 -15.92 6.19 -10.21
CA TYR A 203 -16.22 4.80 -10.54
C TYR A 203 -17.07 4.19 -9.43
N GLU A 204 -18.08 3.42 -9.78
CA GLU A 204 -18.98 2.79 -8.81
C GLU A 204 -19.64 1.51 -9.33
N GLU A 205 -20.02 0.64 -8.38
CA GLU A 205 -21.04 -0.38 -8.54
C GLU A 205 -22.36 0.17 -7.97
N PRO A 206 -23.36 0.51 -8.81
CA PRO A 206 -24.45 1.41 -8.36
C PRO A 206 -25.48 0.74 -7.45
N THR A 207 -26.16 -0.33 -7.91
CA THR A 207 -27.24 -1.03 -7.21
C THR A 207 -27.68 -2.26 -7.99
N PHE A 208 -28.63 -3.03 -7.44
CA PHE A 208 -29.23 -4.21 -8.07
C PHE A 208 -29.65 -3.96 -9.52
N GLY A 209 -29.26 -4.86 -10.41
CA GLY A 209 -29.52 -4.77 -11.86
C GLY A 209 -28.57 -3.81 -12.58
N GLY A 210 -27.74 -3.07 -11.85
CA GLY A 210 -26.73 -2.18 -12.42
C GLY A 210 -25.44 -2.89 -12.79
N ARG A 211 -24.50 -2.10 -13.29
CA ARG A 211 -23.16 -2.54 -13.66
C ARG A 211 -22.15 -1.47 -13.30
N CYS A 212 -20.92 -1.87 -13.04
CA CYS A 212 -19.81 -0.94 -12.83
C CYS A 212 -19.79 0.14 -13.89
N GLN A 213 -19.77 1.40 -13.46
CA GLN A 213 -19.88 2.55 -14.35
C GLN A 213 -18.94 3.71 -13.95
N TYR A 214 -18.71 4.61 -14.91
CA TYR A 214 -17.99 5.86 -14.75
C TYR A 214 -18.92 7.02 -14.98
N VAL A 215 -19.26 7.76 -13.93
CA VAL A 215 -20.31 8.80 -13.97
C VAL A 215 -19.94 10.02 -13.15
N SER A 216 -20.71 11.10 -13.28
CA SER A 216 -20.54 12.29 -12.46
C SER A 216 -21.01 12.05 -11.02
N LEU A 217 -20.20 12.47 -10.05
CA LEU A 217 -20.57 12.49 -8.63
C LEU A 217 -21.86 13.28 -8.38
N ALA A 218 -22.03 14.41 -9.07
CA ALA A 218 -23.21 15.27 -8.96
C ALA A 218 -24.52 14.56 -9.35
N SER A 219 -24.47 13.48 -10.14
CA SER A 219 -25.65 12.72 -10.54
C SER A 219 -26.21 11.83 -9.43
N LYS A 220 -25.51 11.68 -8.30
CA LYS A 220 -25.87 10.68 -7.28
C LYS A 220 -26.94 11.12 -6.30
N GLY A 221 -27.14 12.42 -6.09
CA GLY A 221 -28.23 12.96 -5.26
C GLY A 221 -28.15 12.56 -3.78
N ALA A 222 -26.97 12.21 -3.27
CA ALA A 222 -26.79 11.92 -1.84
C ALA A 222 -27.07 13.16 -0.99
N SER A 223 -27.73 12.97 0.17
CA SER A 223 -28.03 14.06 1.09
C SER A 223 -26.79 14.60 1.80
N THR A 224 -25.81 13.73 2.04
CA THR A 224 -24.51 14.07 2.63
C THR A 224 -23.44 13.12 2.08
N THR A 225 -22.21 13.62 1.97
CA THR A 225 -21.04 12.81 1.60
C THR A 225 -19.89 13.07 2.55
N THR A 226 -19.08 12.03 2.77
CA THR A 226 -17.76 12.17 3.42
C THR A 226 -16.71 11.46 2.57
N ALA A 227 -15.46 11.87 2.66
CA ALA A 227 -14.39 11.22 1.91
C ALA A 227 -13.31 10.68 2.85
N GLN A 228 -12.70 9.56 2.47
CA GLN A 228 -11.57 8.96 3.15
C GLN A 228 -10.38 8.85 2.19
N ARG A 229 -9.22 9.30 2.63
CA ARG A 229 -7.95 9.16 1.93
C ARG A 229 -7.21 7.95 2.47
N ILE A 230 -6.95 7.00 1.58
CA ILE A 230 -6.27 5.75 1.91
C ILE A 230 -4.78 5.84 1.55
N LEU A 231 -4.46 6.43 0.39
CA LEU A 231 -3.08 6.63 -0.07
C LEU A 231 -2.59 8.06 0.21
N SER A 232 -1.40 8.18 0.78
CA SER A 232 -0.72 9.46 1.03
C SER A 232 0.70 9.48 0.47
#